data_0ee467f81adde8f0e053ffcafe910d18
#
_entry.id   0ee467f81adde8f0e053ffcafe910d18
#
_cell.length_a   1.000
_cell.length_b   1.000
_cell.length_c   1.000
_cell.angle_alpha   90.00
_cell.angle_beta   90.00
_cell.angle_gamma   90.00
#
_symmetry.space_group_name_H-M   'P 1'
#
loop_
_entity.id
_entity.type
_entity.pdbx_description
1 polymer ?
#
loop_
_entity_poly.entity_id
_entity_poly.type
_entity_poly.pdbx_seq_one_letter_code
_entity_poly.pdbx_strand_id
1 'polypeptide(L)'
;MKTYTMDEVDIIEKVIRNIAHEVRNPLTTIRGYAQLLTQKLDTASIQKSQKMIIEQAERIDGMFNDLYNAFTIKEDIIVGCLIPDILQKALDASVYHDYIMIDECDSFQVPCYMNRLLLCFNTFVNGFNWKYFPDARLRIYVKNETLCTIYFQFSNVIFDAILESLFFYPFQTKHFFVKGTELFSIYCIVKRSGWDMDFNYNNSTFTISIPL
;
A
#
# COMPACT_ATOMS: atom_id res chain seq x y z
N MET A 1 8.71 -19.10 18.63
CA MET A 1 8.47 -17.88 17.84
C MET A 1 8.69 -16.70 18.76
N LYS A 2 9.72 -15.86 18.52
CA LYS A 2 9.94 -14.67 19.35
C LYS A 2 9.03 -13.57 18.83
N THR A 3 8.00 -13.24 19.58
CA THR A 3 7.16 -12.06 19.35
C THR A 3 8.00 -10.83 19.72
N TYR A 4 8.47 -10.10 18.74
CA TYR A 4 9.10 -8.80 18.98
C TYR A 4 7.97 -7.78 19.17
N THR A 5 7.64 -7.49 20.41
CA THR A 5 6.91 -6.26 20.72
C THR A 5 7.92 -5.11 20.58
N MET A 6 7.95 -4.48 19.43
CA MET A 6 8.64 -3.20 19.30
C MET A 6 7.86 -2.17 20.12
N ASP A 7 8.60 -1.35 20.89
CA ASP A 7 8.00 -0.24 21.59
C ASP A 7 7.31 0.68 20.56
N GLU A 8 6.07 1.11 20.83
CA GLU A 8 5.31 1.98 19.92
C GLU A 8 6.09 3.25 19.54
N VAL A 9 6.92 3.73 20.45
CA VAL A 9 7.81 4.88 20.24
C VAL A 9 8.86 4.59 19.16
N ASP A 10 9.43 3.40 19.14
CA ASP A 10 10.42 2.99 18.13
C ASP A 10 9.80 2.92 16.74
N ILE A 11 8.55 2.47 16.66
CA ILE A 11 7.80 2.43 15.38
C ILE A 11 7.57 3.87 14.88
N ILE A 12 7.07 4.75 15.75
CA ILE A 12 6.81 6.16 15.41
C ILE A 12 8.10 6.86 14.96
N GLU A 13 9.21 6.67 15.70
CA GLU A 13 10.49 7.27 15.34
C GLU A 13 10.95 6.85 13.94
N LYS A 14 10.89 5.56 13.64
CA LYS A 14 11.29 5.03 12.33
C LYS A 14 10.37 5.50 11.20
N VAL A 15 9.07 5.56 11.45
CA VAL A 15 8.08 6.09 10.48
C VAL A 15 8.40 7.55 10.17
N ILE A 16 8.58 8.39 11.19
CA ILE A 16 8.91 9.82 11.01
C ILE A 16 10.24 9.98 10.28
N ARG A 17 11.26 9.20 10.63
CA ARG A 17 12.58 9.22 9.97
C ARG A 17 12.47 8.90 8.48
N ASN A 18 11.70 7.87 8.12
CA ASN A 18 11.49 7.47 6.73
C ASN A 18 10.72 8.53 5.94
N ILE A 19 9.65 9.09 6.51
CA ILE A 19 8.90 10.19 5.89
C ILE A 19 9.83 11.39 5.65
N ALA A 20 10.60 11.80 6.66
CA ALA A 20 11.52 12.92 6.54
C ALA A 20 12.58 12.70 5.45
N HIS A 21 13.09 11.47 5.32
CA HIS A 21 14.06 11.12 4.28
C HIS A 21 13.44 11.18 2.89
N GLU A 22 12.24 10.61 2.72
CA GLU A 22 11.56 10.57 1.42
C GLU A 22 11.05 11.93 0.96
N VAL A 23 10.66 12.81 1.88
CA VAL A 23 10.29 14.19 1.56
C VAL A 23 11.53 15.03 1.22
N ARG A 24 12.67 14.76 1.87
CA ARG A 24 13.93 15.49 1.57
C ARG A 24 14.40 15.25 0.14
N ASN A 25 14.19 14.08 -0.44
CA ASN A 25 14.62 13.75 -1.79
C ASN A 25 13.96 14.65 -2.84
N PRO A 26 12.62 14.75 -2.96
CA PRO A 26 11.98 15.68 -3.89
C PRO A 26 12.27 17.14 -3.57
N LEU A 27 12.36 17.53 -2.30
CA LEU A 27 12.76 18.90 -1.92
C LEU A 27 14.18 19.25 -2.41
N THR A 28 15.11 18.32 -2.34
CA THR A 28 16.47 18.51 -2.88
C THR A 28 16.44 18.71 -4.40
N THR A 29 15.60 17.94 -5.10
CA THR A 29 15.41 18.08 -6.56
C THR A 29 14.76 19.43 -6.89
N ILE A 30 13.69 19.83 -6.19
CA ILE A 30 13.06 21.15 -6.34
C ILE A 30 14.08 22.27 -6.17
N ARG A 31 14.87 22.22 -5.07
CA ARG A 31 15.90 23.20 -4.78
C ARG A 31 16.95 23.27 -5.89
N GLY A 32 17.40 22.13 -6.41
CA GLY A 32 18.37 22.06 -7.51
C GLY A 32 17.85 22.74 -8.78
N TYR A 33 16.62 22.40 -9.20
CA TYR A 33 16.01 23.03 -10.38
C TYR A 33 15.68 24.51 -10.18
N ALA A 34 15.24 24.91 -8.99
CA ALA A 34 15.03 26.31 -8.65
C ALA A 34 16.34 27.12 -8.71
N GLN A 35 17.47 26.55 -8.25
CA GLN A 35 18.80 27.16 -8.38
C GLN A 35 19.23 27.29 -9.86
N LEU A 36 18.94 26.31 -10.69
CA LEU A 36 19.22 26.40 -12.12
C LEU A 36 18.47 27.57 -12.77
N LEU A 37 17.21 27.81 -12.38
CA LEU A 37 16.41 28.92 -12.92
C LEU A 37 16.99 30.33 -12.60
N THR A 38 17.91 30.44 -11.65
CA THR A 38 18.61 31.71 -11.38
C THR A 38 19.76 31.99 -12.38
N GLN A 39 20.10 31.00 -13.21
CA GLN A 39 21.13 31.12 -14.22
C GLN A 39 20.53 31.56 -15.57
N LYS A 40 21.37 32.00 -16.49
CA LYS A 40 20.93 32.39 -17.85
C LYS A 40 20.68 31.12 -18.66
N LEU A 41 19.41 30.68 -18.76
CA LEU A 41 18.97 29.47 -19.44
C LEU A 41 18.21 29.83 -20.72
N ASP A 42 18.20 28.87 -21.67
CA ASP A 42 17.26 28.89 -22.79
C ASP A 42 15.84 28.52 -22.35
N THR A 43 14.87 28.82 -23.20
CA THR A 43 13.45 28.58 -22.91
C THR A 43 13.11 27.11 -22.65
N ALA A 44 13.75 26.18 -23.36
CA ALA A 44 13.52 24.74 -23.17
C ALA A 44 14.02 24.25 -21.81
N SER A 45 15.18 24.73 -21.37
CA SER A 45 15.73 24.44 -20.05
C SER A 45 14.89 25.02 -18.91
N ILE A 46 14.32 26.23 -19.11
CA ILE A 46 13.37 26.82 -18.16
C ILE A 46 12.11 25.95 -18.04
N GLN A 47 11.49 25.58 -19.17
CA GLN A 47 10.29 24.75 -19.16
C GLN A 47 10.53 23.39 -18.50
N LYS A 48 11.67 22.74 -18.80
CA LYS A 48 12.05 21.48 -18.16
C LYS A 48 12.20 21.64 -16.65
N SER A 49 12.86 22.71 -16.20
CA SER A 49 13.05 22.96 -14.77
C SER A 49 11.72 23.20 -14.05
N GLN A 50 10.82 23.99 -14.63
CA GLN A 50 9.47 24.22 -14.10
C GLN A 50 8.68 22.92 -14.00
N LYS A 51 8.67 22.11 -15.06
CA LYS A 51 8.00 20.80 -15.06
C LYS A 51 8.51 19.91 -13.94
N MET A 52 9.83 19.78 -13.78
CA MET A 52 10.44 18.97 -12.72
C MET A 52 10.08 19.46 -11.31
N ILE A 53 10.00 20.77 -11.09
CA ILE A 53 9.60 21.35 -9.81
C ILE A 53 8.14 20.97 -9.49
N ILE A 54 7.24 21.12 -10.47
CA ILE A 54 5.82 20.77 -10.31
C ILE A 54 5.65 19.28 -10.01
N GLU A 55 6.28 18.41 -10.81
CA GLU A 55 6.22 16.95 -10.61
C GLU A 55 6.70 16.52 -9.21
N GLN A 56 7.76 17.14 -8.70
CA GLN A 56 8.25 16.81 -7.36
C GLN A 56 7.36 17.37 -6.25
N ALA A 57 6.71 18.53 -6.44
CA ALA A 57 5.73 19.06 -5.51
C ALA A 57 4.48 18.16 -5.45
N GLU A 58 3.93 17.75 -6.61
CA GLU A 58 2.81 16.82 -6.70
C GLU A 58 3.14 15.46 -6.04
N ARG A 59 4.38 15.01 -6.16
CA ARG A 59 4.85 13.80 -5.48
C ARG A 59 4.80 13.94 -3.96
N ILE A 60 5.20 15.09 -3.40
CA ILE A 60 5.13 15.36 -1.96
C ILE A 60 3.66 15.36 -1.51
N ASP A 61 2.79 16.06 -2.22
CA ASP A 61 1.36 16.10 -1.92
C ASP A 61 0.73 14.70 -1.95
N GLY A 62 1.08 13.88 -2.94
CA GLY A 62 0.65 12.50 -3.03
C GLY A 62 1.08 11.66 -1.82
N MET A 63 2.32 11.80 -1.35
CA MET A 63 2.81 11.10 -0.17
C MET A 63 2.01 11.49 1.09
N PHE A 64 1.77 12.79 1.30
CA PHE A 64 1.00 13.26 2.45
C PHE A 64 -0.47 12.83 2.38
N ASN A 65 -1.08 12.84 1.20
CA ASN A 65 -2.46 12.37 1.02
C ASN A 65 -2.59 10.87 1.32
N ASP A 66 -1.63 10.04 0.89
CA ASP A 66 -1.63 8.61 1.18
C ASP A 66 -1.54 8.36 2.69
N LEU A 67 -0.61 9.05 3.37
CA LEU A 67 -0.47 8.96 4.82
C LEU A 67 -1.72 9.49 5.54
N TYR A 68 -2.23 10.65 5.12
CA TYR A 68 -3.44 11.22 5.68
C TYR A 68 -4.63 10.27 5.57
N ASN A 69 -4.84 9.67 4.41
CA ASN A 69 -5.91 8.71 4.18
C ASN A 69 -5.75 7.43 5.03
N ALA A 70 -4.51 6.98 5.26
CA ALA A 70 -4.24 5.85 6.14
C ALA A 70 -4.58 6.17 7.62
N PHE A 71 -4.36 7.42 8.04
CA PHE A 71 -4.61 7.84 9.42
C PHE A 71 -6.01 8.42 9.66
N THR A 72 -6.66 9.00 8.64
CA THR A 72 -7.97 9.67 8.76
C THR A 72 -9.07 8.84 8.10
N ILE A 73 -9.25 7.62 8.56
CA ILE A 73 -10.39 6.83 8.11
C ILE A 73 -11.64 7.50 8.65
N LYS A 74 -12.47 8.04 7.74
CA LYS A 74 -13.80 8.61 8.07
C LYS A 74 -14.64 7.57 8.83
N GLU A 75 -15.64 8.06 9.53
CA GLU A 75 -16.63 7.20 10.20
C GLU A 75 -17.12 6.13 9.22
N ASP A 76 -16.88 4.89 9.60
CA ASP A 76 -17.32 3.71 8.86
C ASP A 76 -18.09 2.83 9.83
N ILE A 77 -19.15 2.22 9.37
CA ILE A 77 -20.00 1.35 10.20
C ILE A 77 -19.69 -0.11 9.88
N ILE A 78 -19.82 -0.94 10.90
CA ILE A 78 -19.74 -2.40 10.71
C ILE A 78 -21.06 -2.84 10.09
N VAL A 79 -20.95 -3.50 8.94
CA VAL A 79 -22.07 -4.11 8.22
C VAL A 79 -21.74 -5.54 7.84
N GLY A 80 -22.76 -6.37 7.63
CA GLY A 80 -22.56 -7.69 7.06
C GLY A 80 -22.12 -7.56 5.59
N CYS A 81 -20.88 -7.95 5.31
CA CYS A 81 -20.27 -7.85 4.00
C CYS A 81 -20.10 -9.23 3.36
N LEU A 82 -20.45 -9.37 2.09
CA LEU A 82 -20.01 -10.49 1.27
C LEU A 82 -18.61 -10.14 0.74
N ILE A 83 -17.61 -10.83 1.23
CA ILE A 83 -16.20 -10.56 0.86
C ILE A 83 -15.98 -10.69 -0.64
N PRO A 84 -16.53 -11.72 -1.35
CA PRO A 84 -16.43 -11.82 -2.80
C PRO A 84 -16.93 -10.58 -3.54
N ASP A 85 -18.04 -9.99 -3.10
CA ASP A 85 -18.61 -8.80 -3.75
C ASP A 85 -17.69 -7.57 -3.60
N ILE A 86 -17.04 -7.43 -2.45
CA ILE A 86 -16.07 -6.34 -2.21
C ILE A 86 -14.83 -6.53 -3.07
N LEU A 87 -14.33 -7.76 -3.17
CA LEU A 87 -13.20 -8.11 -4.01
C LEU A 87 -13.51 -7.85 -5.49
N GLN A 88 -14.68 -8.30 -5.96
CA GLN A 88 -15.11 -8.09 -7.34
C GLN A 88 -15.25 -6.60 -7.66
N LYS A 89 -15.85 -5.83 -6.76
CA LYS A 89 -15.97 -4.37 -6.92
C LYS A 89 -14.61 -3.67 -7.01
N ALA A 90 -13.62 -4.11 -6.24
CA ALA A 90 -12.26 -3.58 -6.32
C ALA A 90 -11.58 -3.97 -7.64
N LEU A 91 -11.81 -5.20 -8.10
CA LEU A 91 -11.26 -5.72 -9.36
C LEU A 91 -11.84 -5.00 -10.56
N ASP A 92 -13.15 -4.79 -10.59
CA ASP A 92 -13.85 -4.08 -11.68
C ASP A 92 -13.37 -2.63 -11.85
N ALA A 93 -12.92 -2.01 -10.75
CA ALA A 93 -12.34 -0.68 -10.75
C ALA A 93 -10.84 -0.66 -11.13
N SER A 94 -10.20 -1.82 -11.27
CA SER A 94 -8.77 -1.93 -11.55
C SER A 94 -8.47 -2.11 -13.04
N VAL A 95 -7.41 -1.46 -13.51
CA VAL A 95 -6.85 -1.69 -14.86
C VAL A 95 -5.98 -2.95 -14.94
N TYR A 96 -5.76 -3.64 -13.81
CA TYR A 96 -4.88 -4.81 -13.68
C TYR A 96 -5.66 -6.13 -13.54
N HIS A 97 -6.93 -6.17 -13.92
CA HIS A 97 -7.80 -7.34 -13.79
C HIS A 97 -7.22 -8.62 -14.43
N ASP A 98 -6.47 -8.51 -15.54
CA ASP A 98 -5.84 -9.66 -16.21
C ASP A 98 -4.74 -10.35 -15.40
N TYR A 99 -4.22 -9.68 -14.37
CA TYR A 99 -3.18 -10.20 -13.48
C TYR A 99 -3.72 -10.86 -12.22
N ILE A 100 -5.03 -10.77 -11.99
CA ILE A 100 -5.67 -11.09 -10.72
C ILE A 100 -6.73 -12.15 -10.92
N MET A 101 -6.68 -13.17 -10.10
CA MET A 101 -7.67 -14.26 -10.06
C MET A 101 -8.28 -14.30 -8.66
N ILE A 102 -9.60 -14.28 -8.60
CA ILE A 102 -10.35 -14.49 -7.36
C ILE A 102 -10.90 -15.91 -7.43
N ASP A 103 -10.52 -16.74 -6.44
CA ASP A 103 -11.09 -18.08 -6.34
C ASP A 103 -12.56 -18.00 -5.91
N GLU A 104 -13.31 -19.04 -6.26
CA GLU A 104 -14.64 -19.25 -5.69
C GLU A 104 -14.52 -19.34 -4.17
N CYS A 105 -15.27 -18.50 -3.48
CA CYS A 105 -15.36 -18.50 -2.04
C CYS A 105 -16.83 -18.68 -1.62
N ASP A 106 -17.02 -19.32 -0.48
CA ASP A 106 -18.34 -19.49 0.08
C ASP A 106 -18.99 -18.12 0.34
N SER A 107 -20.26 -18.02 -0.01
CA SER A 107 -21.06 -16.79 0.22
C SER A 107 -21.48 -16.73 1.68
N PHE A 108 -20.65 -16.17 2.53
CA PHE A 108 -21.01 -15.86 3.91
C PHE A 108 -20.80 -14.37 4.21
N GLN A 109 -21.61 -13.85 5.12
CA GLN A 109 -21.49 -12.46 5.54
C GLN A 109 -20.51 -12.34 6.71
N VAL A 110 -19.58 -11.42 6.58
CA VAL A 110 -18.62 -11.06 7.62
C VAL A 110 -18.94 -9.68 8.15
N PRO A 111 -19.13 -9.49 9.46
CA PRO A 111 -19.28 -8.17 10.03
C PRO A 111 -17.97 -7.40 9.90
N CYS A 112 -17.92 -6.42 9.01
CA CYS A 112 -16.70 -5.67 8.79
C CYS A 112 -16.96 -4.21 8.38
N TYR A 113 -15.90 -3.41 8.42
CA TYR A 113 -15.88 -2.06 7.86
C TYR A 113 -15.70 -2.12 6.35
N MET A 114 -16.80 -2.08 5.60
CA MET A 114 -16.80 -2.30 4.15
C MET A 114 -15.86 -1.33 3.39
N ASN A 115 -15.91 -0.04 3.74
CA ASN A 115 -15.10 0.96 3.03
C ASN A 115 -13.61 0.80 3.32
N ARG A 116 -13.25 0.40 4.54
CA ARG A 116 -11.85 0.12 4.92
C ARG A 116 -11.32 -1.10 4.18
N LEU A 117 -12.12 -2.16 4.11
CA LEU A 117 -11.74 -3.37 3.40
C LEU A 117 -11.58 -3.12 1.90
N LEU A 118 -12.54 -2.39 1.30
CA LEU A 118 -12.45 -1.97 -0.11
C LEU A 118 -11.20 -1.12 -0.37
N LEU A 119 -10.86 -0.21 0.55
CA LEU A 119 -9.65 0.62 0.44
C LEU A 119 -8.38 -0.24 0.52
N CYS A 120 -8.32 -1.23 1.42
CA CYS A 120 -7.21 -2.19 1.48
C CYS A 120 -7.03 -2.92 0.15
N PHE A 121 -8.12 -3.46 -0.43
CA PHE A 121 -8.07 -4.16 -1.71
C PHE A 121 -7.62 -3.26 -2.85
N ASN A 122 -8.21 -2.08 -2.98
CA ASN A 122 -7.83 -1.11 -4.01
C ASN A 122 -6.35 -0.72 -3.88
N THR A 123 -5.88 -0.49 -2.66
CA THR A 123 -4.47 -0.15 -2.40
C THR A 123 -3.56 -1.31 -2.77
N PHE A 124 -3.94 -2.56 -2.47
CA PHE A 124 -3.16 -3.74 -2.78
C PHE A 124 -3.08 -3.98 -4.29
N VAL A 125 -4.24 -3.99 -4.94
CA VAL A 125 -4.38 -4.32 -6.37
C VAL A 125 -3.74 -3.26 -7.26
N ASN A 126 -4.02 -1.98 -7.01
CA ASN A 126 -3.52 -0.88 -7.83
C ASN A 126 -2.13 -0.38 -7.40
N GLY A 127 -1.72 -0.69 -6.18
CA GLY A 127 -0.43 -0.29 -5.64
C GLY A 127 0.73 -1.20 -6.02
N PHE A 128 0.46 -2.48 -6.36
CA PHE A 128 1.52 -3.38 -6.78
C PHE A 128 2.12 -2.96 -8.13
N ASN A 129 3.42 -3.15 -8.28
CA ASN A 129 4.16 -2.64 -9.43
C ASN A 129 4.16 -3.63 -10.62
N TRP A 130 2.98 -3.89 -11.17
CA TRP A 130 2.76 -4.83 -12.29
C TRP A 130 3.67 -4.58 -13.49
N LYS A 131 4.05 -3.32 -13.71
CA LYS A 131 4.94 -2.95 -14.82
C LYS A 131 6.35 -3.54 -14.66
N TYR A 132 6.85 -3.66 -13.43
CA TYR A 132 8.14 -4.27 -13.13
C TYR A 132 8.08 -5.80 -13.02
N PHE A 133 6.88 -6.34 -12.80
CA PHE A 133 6.64 -7.77 -12.64
C PHE A 133 5.57 -8.25 -13.64
N PRO A 134 5.84 -8.23 -14.96
CA PRO A 134 4.82 -8.51 -15.98
C PRO A 134 4.32 -9.97 -15.94
N ASP A 135 5.14 -10.88 -15.40
CA ASP A 135 4.78 -12.29 -15.25
C ASP A 135 4.12 -12.62 -13.90
N ALA A 136 4.06 -11.63 -13.00
CA ALA A 136 3.40 -11.81 -11.71
C ALA A 136 1.90 -12.08 -11.88
N ARG A 137 1.36 -12.91 -11.01
CA ARG A 137 -0.09 -13.15 -10.89
C ARG A 137 -0.45 -13.09 -9.42
N LEU A 138 -1.59 -12.52 -9.14
CA LEU A 138 -2.17 -12.44 -7.80
C LEU A 138 -3.40 -13.34 -7.75
N ARG A 139 -3.36 -14.31 -6.86
CA ARG A 139 -4.51 -15.15 -6.52
C ARG A 139 -5.07 -14.67 -5.18
N ILE A 140 -6.37 -14.40 -5.14
CA ILE A 140 -7.06 -14.01 -3.92
C ILE A 140 -8.06 -15.11 -3.58
N TYR A 141 -8.01 -15.60 -2.35
CA TYR A 141 -8.95 -16.57 -1.83
C TYR A 141 -9.28 -16.31 -0.37
N VAL A 142 -10.42 -16.79 0.08
CA VAL A 142 -10.92 -16.54 1.44
C VAL A 142 -11.13 -17.89 2.13
N LYS A 143 -10.71 -17.97 3.39
CA LYS A 143 -11.03 -19.08 4.28
C LYS A 143 -11.82 -18.56 5.47
N ASN A 144 -12.86 -19.29 5.80
CA ASN A 144 -13.71 -19.01 6.95
C ASN A 144 -13.61 -20.17 7.94
N GLU A 145 -12.91 -19.93 9.05
CA GLU A 145 -12.79 -20.90 10.14
C GLU A 145 -13.22 -20.19 11.44
N THR A 146 -12.30 -19.89 12.35
CA THR A 146 -12.53 -19.06 13.53
C THR A 146 -12.41 -17.57 13.23
N LEU A 147 -11.77 -17.24 12.13
CA LEU A 147 -11.57 -15.91 11.57
C LEU A 147 -11.88 -15.97 10.07
N CYS A 148 -12.39 -14.87 9.52
CA CYS A 148 -12.40 -14.71 8.07
C CYS A 148 -10.99 -14.27 7.64
N THR A 149 -10.25 -15.14 6.98
CA THR A 149 -8.90 -14.83 6.51
C THR A 149 -8.86 -14.72 4.99
N ILE A 150 -8.41 -13.57 4.50
CA ILE A 150 -8.26 -13.24 3.09
C ILE A 150 -6.78 -13.38 2.74
N TYR A 151 -6.50 -14.18 1.73
CA TYR A 151 -5.16 -14.49 1.27
C TYR A 151 -4.88 -13.79 -0.06
N PHE A 152 -3.77 -13.10 -0.15
CA PHE A 152 -3.22 -12.48 -1.35
C PHE A 152 -1.93 -13.18 -1.71
N GLN A 153 -2.02 -14.20 -2.54
CA GLN A 153 -0.90 -15.04 -2.92
C GLN A 153 -0.34 -14.61 -4.28
N PHE A 154 0.91 -14.17 -4.28
CA PHE A 154 1.62 -13.86 -5.51
C PHE A 154 2.35 -15.08 -6.06
N SER A 155 2.32 -15.24 -7.38
CA SER A 155 3.17 -16.17 -8.12
C SER A 155 4.10 -15.40 -9.04
N ASN A 156 5.26 -15.99 -9.34
CA ASN A 156 6.34 -15.40 -10.16
C ASN A 156 6.92 -14.09 -9.56
N VAL A 157 6.83 -13.95 -8.24
CA VAL A 157 7.45 -12.85 -7.48
C VAL A 157 8.14 -13.47 -6.27
N ILE A 158 9.40 -13.12 -6.06
CA ILE A 158 10.15 -13.51 -4.87
C ILE A 158 10.22 -12.29 -3.97
N PHE A 159 9.55 -12.36 -2.84
CA PHE A 159 9.68 -11.35 -1.80
C PHE A 159 10.84 -11.74 -0.88
N ASP A 160 11.62 -10.74 -0.48
CA ASP A 160 12.71 -10.95 0.46
C ASP A 160 12.17 -11.07 1.89
N ALA A 161 12.84 -11.86 2.74
CA ALA A 161 12.53 -11.98 4.17
C ALA A 161 12.59 -10.64 4.91
N ILE A 162 13.34 -9.68 4.37
CA ILE A 162 13.38 -8.30 4.84
C ILE A 162 12.00 -7.63 4.78
N LEU A 163 11.12 -8.05 3.88
CA LEU A 163 9.79 -7.46 3.72
C LEU A 163 8.93 -7.59 4.98
N GLU A 164 9.08 -8.70 5.74
CA GLU A 164 8.38 -8.91 7.01
C GLU A 164 8.67 -7.77 8.02
N SER A 165 9.89 -7.27 8.04
CA SER A 165 10.27 -6.13 8.88
C SER A 165 9.87 -4.77 8.30
N LEU A 166 9.51 -4.72 7.02
CA LEU A 166 9.21 -3.50 6.29
C LEU A 166 7.73 -3.09 6.29
N PHE A 167 6.81 -3.97 6.72
CA PHE A 167 5.39 -3.65 6.84
C PHE A 167 5.11 -2.42 7.67
N PHE A 168 5.93 -2.20 8.70
CA PHE A 168 5.78 -1.12 9.64
C PHE A 168 6.37 0.21 9.15
N TYR A 169 7.01 0.22 7.96
CA TYR A 169 7.74 1.39 7.51
C TYR A 169 7.30 1.84 6.12
N PRO A 170 6.80 3.07 5.99
CA PRO A 170 6.49 3.62 4.68
C PRO A 170 7.78 3.74 3.83
N PHE A 171 7.63 3.61 2.52
CA PHE A 171 8.64 3.80 1.49
C PHE A 171 9.71 2.71 1.34
N GLN A 172 9.73 1.69 2.19
CA GLN A 172 10.72 0.60 2.09
C GLN A 172 10.36 -0.44 1.02
N THR A 173 9.11 -0.44 0.56
CA THR A 173 8.57 -1.46 -0.36
C THR A 173 8.48 -0.99 -1.81
N LYS A 174 9.23 0.05 -2.21
CA LYS A 174 9.18 0.66 -3.55
C LYS A 174 9.54 -0.27 -4.70
N HIS A 175 10.23 -1.38 -4.46
CA HIS A 175 10.50 -2.37 -5.49
C HIS A 175 9.25 -3.12 -5.90
N PHE A 176 8.36 -3.42 -4.93
CA PHE A 176 7.15 -4.22 -5.13
C PHE A 176 5.92 -3.34 -5.30
N PHE A 177 5.90 -2.16 -4.69
CA PHE A 177 4.77 -1.25 -4.70
C PHE A 177 5.19 0.11 -5.29
N VAL A 178 4.26 0.73 -6.02
CA VAL A 178 4.54 1.93 -6.84
C VAL A 178 5.05 3.10 -6.00
N LYS A 179 4.43 3.37 -4.87
CA LYS A 179 4.77 4.51 -3.99
C LYS A 179 5.62 4.09 -2.79
N GLY A 180 5.50 2.82 -2.38
CA GLY A 180 6.12 2.27 -1.17
C GLY A 180 5.40 2.62 0.13
N THR A 181 4.25 3.28 0.06
CA THR A 181 3.38 3.60 1.19
C THR A 181 2.22 2.61 1.35
N GLU A 182 1.97 1.79 0.33
CA GLU A 182 0.78 0.95 0.21
C GLU A 182 0.66 -0.04 1.37
N LEU A 183 1.69 -0.84 1.61
CA LEU A 183 1.67 -1.82 2.70
C LEU A 183 1.54 -1.16 4.07
N PHE A 184 2.22 -0.04 4.29
CA PHE A 184 2.09 0.73 5.52
C PHE A 184 0.67 1.27 5.70
N SER A 185 0.04 1.77 4.63
CA SER A 185 -1.34 2.25 4.66
C SER A 185 -2.32 1.12 4.98
N ILE A 186 -2.18 -0.04 4.33
CA ILE A 186 -2.98 -1.23 4.61
C ILE A 186 -2.80 -1.67 6.06
N TYR A 187 -1.56 -1.72 6.56
CA TYR A 187 -1.27 -2.06 7.94
C TYR A 187 -1.99 -1.12 8.94
N CYS A 188 -1.93 0.19 8.71
CA CYS A 188 -2.62 1.17 9.56
C CYS A 188 -4.14 0.94 9.57
N ILE A 189 -4.73 0.69 8.38
CA ILE A 189 -6.17 0.44 8.25
C ILE A 189 -6.56 -0.84 9.00
N VAL A 190 -5.82 -1.93 8.78
CA VAL A 190 -6.04 -3.24 9.38
C VAL A 190 -6.00 -3.15 10.91
N LYS A 191 -4.94 -2.56 11.47
CA LYS A 191 -4.78 -2.43 12.93
C LYS A 191 -5.84 -1.53 13.56
N ARG A 192 -6.21 -0.43 12.92
CA ARG A 192 -7.30 0.46 13.41
C ARG A 192 -8.69 -0.16 13.29
N SER A 193 -8.84 -1.18 12.47
CA SER A 193 -10.09 -1.94 12.33
C SER A 193 -10.19 -3.09 13.33
N GLY A 194 -9.18 -3.32 14.15
CA GLY A 194 -9.12 -4.47 15.05
C GLY A 194 -8.85 -5.78 14.32
N TRP A 195 -8.33 -5.71 13.08
CA TRP A 195 -7.97 -6.86 12.27
C TRP A 195 -6.48 -7.18 12.41
N ASP A 196 -6.08 -8.35 11.91
CA ASP A 196 -4.68 -8.73 11.84
C ASP A 196 -4.20 -8.86 10.40
N MET A 197 -2.89 -8.61 10.22
CA MET A 197 -2.20 -8.76 8.95
C MET A 197 -0.89 -9.50 9.16
N ASP A 198 -0.61 -10.45 8.30
CA ASP A 198 0.63 -11.23 8.31
C ASP A 198 1.17 -11.41 6.89
N PHE A 199 2.45 -11.75 6.80
CA PHE A 199 3.12 -12.04 5.54
C PHE A 199 4.02 -13.26 5.65
N ASN A 200 3.79 -14.22 4.77
CA ASN A 200 4.63 -15.39 4.63
C ASN A 200 5.48 -15.27 3.35
N TYR A 201 6.77 -14.95 3.51
CA TYR A 201 7.70 -14.77 2.39
C TYR A 201 7.99 -16.08 1.64
N ASN A 202 7.92 -17.27 2.30
CA ASN A 202 8.22 -18.55 1.66
C ASN A 202 7.25 -18.90 0.53
N ASN A 203 6.00 -18.47 0.64
CA ASN A 203 4.96 -18.70 -0.36
C ASN A 203 4.39 -17.40 -0.95
N SER A 204 5.05 -16.28 -0.69
CA SER A 204 4.67 -14.95 -1.21
C SER A 204 3.20 -14.59 -0.92
N THR A 205 2.74 -14.86 0.30
CA THR A 205 1.34 -14.67 0.68
C THR A 205 1.18 -13.63 1.78
N PHE A 206 0.36 -12.62 1.52
CA PHE A 206 -0.15 -11.68 2.52
C PHE A 206 -1.51 -12.17 3.01
N THR A 207 -1.80 -11.97 4.29
CA THR A 207 -3.11 -12.32 4.87
C THR A 207 -3.69 -11.14 5.63
N ILE A 208 -5.02 -10.99 5.53
CA ILE A 208 -5.80 -10.11 6.39
C ILE A 208 -6.82 -10.99 7.11
N SER A 209 -6.80 -10.97 8.44
CA SER A 209 -7.71 -11.76 9.28
C SER A 209 -8.68 -10.85 10.01
N ILE A 210 -9.97 -11.09 9.80
CA ILE A 210 -11.10 -10.33 10.35
C ILE A 210 -11.79 -11.21 11.39
N PRO A 211 -11.95 -10.77 12.64
CA PRO A 211 -12.75 -11.47 13.66
C PRO A 211 -14.21 -11.63 13.19
N LEU A 212 -14.80 -12.81 13.46
CA LEU A 212 -16.19 -13.12 13.15
C LEU A 212 -17.13 -12.74 14.28
#